data_994ed2692ecd1e8fb60f37e30f92e4e0
#
_entry.id   994ed2692ecd1e8fb60f37e30f92e4e0
#
_cell.length_a   1.000
_cell.length_b   1.000
_cell.length_c   1.000
_cell.angle_alpha   90.00
_cell.angle_beta   90.00
_cell.angle_gamma   90.00
#
_symmetry.space_group_name_H-M   'P 1'
#
loop_
_entity.id
_entity.type
_entity.pdbx_description
1 polymer ?
#
loop_
_entity_poly.entity_id
_entity_poly.type
_entity_poly.pdbx_seq_one_letter_code
_entity_poly.pdbx_strand_id
1 'polypeptide(L)'
;MKRDELAMEVVLTAGKLMIESGADMARVDDTMYRLAKNAGIKEPRIFETTTGIMMSAPKSKLTRIEPINERSINLEMVSRVNDLSRAFQRGELSLEEVDERLNRMKTTTPFFVFPWQLLAAAIVSSTLLVMYGGSFLDFFPAFFAGGIGYAVYW
;
A
#
# COMPACT_ATOMS: atom_id res chain seq x y z
N MET A 1 0.37 26.03 12.32
CA MET A 1 1.48 25.07 12.60
C MET A 1 0.96 23.65 12.78
N LYS A 2 0.16 23.34 13.80
CA LYS A 2 -0.37 21.98 14.02
C LYS A 2 -1.13 21.34 12.82
N ARG A 3 -1.93 22.14 12.07
CA ARG A 3 -2.71 21.60 10.93
C ARG A 3 -1.81 21.19 9.75
N ASP A 4 -0.79 21.98 9.44
CA ASP A 4 0.14 21.66 8.36
C ASP A 4 1.00 20.45 8.70
N GLU A 5 1.35 20.26 9.97
CA GLU A 5 2.05 19.09 10.48
C GLU A 5 1.20 17.83 10.31
N LEU A 6 -0.07 17.87 10.70
CA LEU A 6 -1.01 16.78 10.52
C LEU A 6 -1.23 16.47 9.03
N ALA A 7 -1.37 17.51 8.21
CA ALA A 7 -1.53 17.35 6.77
C ALA A 7 -0.33 16.64 6.13
N MET A 8 0.90 17.00 6.54
CA MET A 8 2.10 16.31 6.06
C MET A 8 2.15 14.86 6.54
N GLU A 9 1.76 14.59 7.78
CA GLU A 9 1.71 13.24 8.32
C GLU A 9 0.74 12.35 7.57
N VAL A 10 -0.47 12.84 7.30
CA VAL A 10 -1.49 12.15 6.49
C VAL A 10 -0.96 11.81 5.10
N VAL A 11 -0.34 12.79 4.41
CA VAL A 11 0.20 12.58 3.06
C VAL A 11 1.32 11.54 3.06
N LEU A 12 2.27 11.65 3.98
CA LEU A 12 3.41 10.72 4.10
C LEU A 12 2.94 9.31 4.47
N THR A 13 2.01 9.19 5.41
CA THR A 13 1.42 7.91 5.81
C THR A 13 0.71 7.23 4.65
N ALA A 14 -0.10 7.97 3.90
CA ALA A 14 -0.78 7.43 2.72
C ALA A 14 0.22 6.94 1.65
N GLY A 15 1.23 7.75 1.33
CA GLY A 15 2.30 7.39 0.40
C GLY A 15 3.05 6.15 0.84
N LYS A 16 3.43 6.09 2.12
CA LYS A 16 4.11 4.92 2.71
C LYS A 16 3.29 3.64 2.57
N LEU A 17 2.03 3.66 3.02
CA LEU A 17 1.14 2.50 2.91
C LEU A 17 0.98 2.02 1.47
N MET A 18 0.90 2.93 0.51
CA MET A 18 0.78 2.58 -0.89
C MET A 18 2.07 1.94 -1.44
N ILE A 19 3.25 2.52 -1.17
CA ILE A 19 4.53 1.98 -1.63
C ILE A 19 4.80 0.62 -0.99
N GLU A 20 4.61 0.50 0.33
CA GLU A 20 4.76 -0.77 1.06
C GLU A 20 3.80 -1.85 0.57
N SER A 21 2.65 -1.45 0.01
CA SER A 21 1.64 -2.36 -0.57
C SER A 21 1.81 -2.63 -2.06
N GLY A 22 2.90 -2.16 -2.68
CA GLY A 22 3.22 -2.45 -4.08
C GLY A 22 2.44 -1.62 -5.10
N ALA A 23 2.02 -0.41 -4.74
CA ALA A 23 1.39 0.51 -5.68
C ALA A 23 2.39 0.98 -6.76
N ASP A 24 1.87 1.25 -7.95
CA ASP A 24 2.60 1.97 -8.99
C ASP A 24 2.95 3.40 -8.53
N MET A 25 4.19 3.84 -8.80
CA MET A 25 4.70 5.13 -8.33
C MET A 25 3.90 6.32 -8.87
N ALA A 26 3.41 6.27 -10.10
CA ALA A 26 2.57 7.33 -10.65
C ALA A 26 1.24 7.48 -9.89
N ARG A 27 0.70 6.36 -9.39
CA ARG A 27 -0.49 6.35 -8.54
C ARG A 27 -0.20 6.87 -7.14
N VAL A 28 0.97 6.58 -6.59
CA VAL A 28 1.42 7.14 -5.30
C VAL A 28 1.50 8.65 -5.40
N ASP A 29 2.21 9.16 -6.41
CA ASP A 29 2.38 10.59 -6.69
C ASP A 29 1.03 11.32 -6.77
N ASP A 30 0.13 10.86 -7.65
CA ASP A 30 -1.21 11.45 -7.82
C ASP A 30 -2.01 11.46 -6.50
N THR A 31 -1.93 10.39 -5.71
CA THR A 31 -2.66 10.30 -4.44
C THR A 31 -2.07 11.24 -3.39
N MET A 32 -0.75 11.33 -3.29
CA MET A 32 -0.07 12.21 -2.34
C MET A 32 -0.32 13.69 -2.69
N TYR A 33 -0.18 14.08 -3.96
CA TYR A 33 -0.49 15.45 -4.40
C TYR A 33 -1.94 15.81 -4.17
N ARG A 34 -2.88 14.90 -4.42
CA ARG A 34 -4.31 15.11 -4.18
C ARG A 34 -4.60 15.34 -2.70
N LEU A 35 -4.05 14.50 -1.81
CA LEU A 35 -4.19 14.66 -0.37
C LEU A 35 -3.58 16.00 0.11
N ALA A 36 -2.37 16.32 -0.32
CA ALA A 36 -1.68 17.55 0.05
C ALA A 36 -2.48 18.81 -0.36
N LYS A 37 -2.99 18.82 -1.59
CA LYS A 37 -3.79 19.92 -2.11
C LYS A 37 -5.10 20.11 -1.32
N ASN A 38 -5.81 19.02 -1.05
CA ASN A 38 -7.07 19.05 -0.31
C ASN A 38 -6.88 19.38 1.17
N ALA A 39 -5.76 19.01 1.76
CA ALA A 39 -5.37 19.40 3.11
C ALA A 39 -4.96 20.89 3.22
N GLY A 40 -4.82 21.59 2.09
CA GLY A 40 -4.50 23.01 2.03
C GLY A 40 -3.00 23.31 1.99
N ILE A 41 -2.14 22.31 1.76
CA ILE A 41 -0.71 22.55 1.56
C ILE A 41 -0.50 23.21 0.20
N LYS A 42 -0.02 24.43 0.22
CA LYS A 42 0.28 25.20 -1.00
C LYS A 42 1.68 24.83 -1.49
N GLU A 43 1.76 24.46 -2.78
CA GLU A 43 3.02 24.11 -3.45
C GLU A 43 3.79 22.98 -2.73
N PRO A 44 3.17 21.81 -2.48
CA PRO A 44 3.87 20.70 -1.88
C PRO A 44 4.99 20.25 -2.84
N ARG A 45 6.17 19.97 -2.30
CA ARG A 45 7.27 19.35 -3.02
C ARG A 45 7.43 17.94 -2.48
N ILE A 46 7.11 16.98 -3.32
CA ILE A 46 7.14 15.56 -2.97
C ILE A 46 8.19 14.91 -3.86
N PHE A 47 9.04 14.11 -3.25
CA PHE A 47 10.01 13.26 -3.92
C PHE A 47 9.91 11.88 -3.31
N GLU A 48 9.41 10.94 -4.09
CA GLU A 48 9.24 9.56 -3.67
C GLU A 48 10.15 8.64 -4.46
N THR A 49 10.62 7.64 -3.74
CA THR A 49 11.38 6.52 -4.26
C THR A 49 10.83 5.24 -3.66
N THR A 50 11.27 4.11 -4.16
CA THR A 50 10.91 2.82 -3.58
C THR A 50 11.47 2.60 -2.16
N THR A 51 12.39 3.43 -1.68
CA THR A 51 13.06 3.29 -0.38
C THR A 51 12.73 4.41 0.61
N GLY A 52 12.06 5.46 0.16
CA GLY A 52 11.71 6.56 1.03
C GLY A 52 10.95 7.66 0.32
N ILE A 53 10.29 8.48 1.13
CA ILE A 53 9.53 9.64 0.70
C ILE A 53 10.11 10.87 1.39
N MET A 54 10.36 11.92 0.63
CA MET A 54 10.67 13.24 1.16
C MET A 54 9.57 14.22 0.77
N MET A 55 9.04 14.94 1.73
CA MET A 55 8.05 15.96 1.48
C MET A 55 8.43 17.28 2.13
N SER A 56 8.30 18.35 1.37
CA SER A 56 8.49 19.72 1.87
C SER A 56 7.26 20.58 1.60
N ALA A 57 6.88 21.34 2.61
CA ALA A 57 5.85 22.38 2.53
C ALA A 57 6.51 23.76 2.69
N PRO A 58 6.92 24.44 1.60
CA PRO A 58 7.77 25.63 1.67
C PRO A 58 7.19 26.78 2.49
N LYS A 59 5.86 26.96 2.46
CA LYS A 59 5.20 28.04 3.22
C LYS A 59 5.23 27.84 4.73
N SER A 60 5.13 26.57 5.16
CA SER A 60 5.18 26.20 6.58
C SER A 60 6.62 25.96 7.05
N LYS A 61 7.61 26.01 6.15
CA LYS A 61 9.03 25.68 6.40
C LYS A 61 9.23 24.29 7.01
N LEU A 62 8.33 23.37 6.70
CA LEU A 62 8.39 21.99 7.16
C LEU A 62 8.98 21.10 6.06
N THR A 63 9.87 20.20 6.47
CA THR A 63 10.38 19.11 5.63
C THR A 63 10.40 17.85 6.48
N ARG A 64 9.88 16.75 5.92
CA ARG A 64 9.89 15.43 6.55
C ARG A 64 10.37 14.38 5.58
N ILE A 65 11.00 13.35 6.12
CA ILE A 65 11.46 12.16 5.40
C ILE A 65 10.84 10.96 6.08
N GLU A 66 10.26 10.07 5.29
CA GLU A 66 9.66 8.83 5.75
C GLU A 66 10.35 7.65 5.05
N PRO A 67 11.05 6.76 5.77
CA PRO A 67 11.67 5.58 5.19
C PRO A 67 10.63 4.50 4.88
N ILE A 68 10.86 3.77 3.80
CA ILE A 68 10.10 2.58 3.40
C ILE A 68 10.92 1.35 3.75
N ASN A 69 10.49 0.63 4.77
CA ASN A 69 11.24 -0.50 5.33
C ASN A 69 10.73 -1.86 4.86
N GLU A 70 9.44 -1.97 4.63
CA GLU A 70 8.76 -3.21 4.27
C GLU A 70 8.17 -3.13 2.88
N ARG A 71 8.04 -4.27 2.21
CA ARG A 71 7.36 -4.35 0.93
C ARG A 71 6.55 -5.62 0.85
N SER A 72 5.32 -5.46 0.46
CA SER A 72 4.39 -6.55 0.21
C SER A 72 3.55 -6.24 -1.02
N ILE A 73 2.76 -7.17 -1.47
CA ILE A 73 1.75 -6.92 -2.50
C ILE A 73 0.38 -7.01 -1.82
N ASN A 74 -0.22 -5.83 -1.59
CA ASN A 74 -1.55 -5.70 -1.01
C ASN A 74 -2.36 -4.66 -1.78
N LEU A 75 -2.88 -5.08 -2.94
CA LEU A 75 -3.64 -4.19 -3.83
C LEU A 75 -4.95 -3.68 -3.21
N GLU A 76 -5.48 -4.39 -2.22
CA GLU A 76 -6.64 -3.90 -1.47
C GLU A 76 -6.28 -2.70 -0.59
N MET A 77 -5.12 -2.72 0.07
CA MET A 77 -4.62 -1.57 0.81
C MET A 77 -4.46 -0.36 -0.12
N VAL A 78 -3.88 -0.56 -1.30
CA VAL A 78 -3.74 0.49 -2.33
C VAL A 78 -5.11 1.07 -2.71
N SER A 79 -6.11 0.21 -2.94
CA SER A 79 -7.47 0.65 -3.27
C SER A 79 -8.09 1.45 -2.13
N ARG A 80 -8.00 0.96 -0.91
CA ARG A 80 -8.56 1.63 0.29
C ARG A 80 -7.97 3.02 0.50
N VAL A 81 -6.64 3.18 0.38
CA VAL A 81 -5.98 4.48 0.51
C VAL A 81 -6.40 5.43 -0.60
N ASN A 82 -6.51 4.93 -1.84
CA ASN A 82 -6.97 5.73 -2.97
C ASN A 82 -8.43 6.18 -2.79
N ASP A 83 -9.32 5.29 -2.34
CA ASP A 83 -10.73 5.62 -2.07
C ASP A 83 -10.86 6.64 -0.93
N LEU A 84 -10.04 6.50 0.12
CA LEU A 84 -9.96 7.46 1.21
C LEU A 84 -9.55 8.85 0.72
N SER A 85 -8.54 8.92 -0.17
CA SER A 85 -8.08 10.19 -0.76
C SER A 85 -9.17 10.86 -1.62
N ARG A 86 -9.98 10.06 -2.32
CA ARG A 86 -11.12 10.54 -3.12
C ARG A 86 -12.28 11.02 -2.24
N ALA A 87 -12.59 10.29 -1.16
CA ALA A 87 -13.60 10.71 -0.19
C ALA A 87 -13.23 12.03 0.48
N PHE A 88 -11.96 12.21 0.84
CA PHE A 88 -11.44 13.47 1.35
C PHE A 88 -11.55 14.61 0.32
N GLN A 89 -11.24 14.33 -0.95
CA GLN A 89 -11.39 15.30 -2.04
C GLN A 89 -12.84 15.76 -2.24
N ARG A 90 -13.83 14.87 -2.04
CA ARG A 90 -15.26 15.20 -2.12
C ARG A 90 -15.77 15.95 -0.89
N GLY A 91 -14.93 16.14 0.13
CA GLY A 91 -15.32 16.79 1.39
C GLY A 91 -16.16 15.92 2.31
N GLU A 92 -16.18 14.61 2.09
CA GLU A 92 -16.92 13.63 2.91
C GLU A 92 -16.22 13.34 4.25
N LEU A 93 -14.94 13.67 4.36
CA LEU A 93 -14.09 13.40 5.52
C LEU A 93 -13.31 14.65 5.91
N SER A 94 -13.10 14.83 7.21
CA SER A 94 -12.14 15.78 7.76
C SER A 94 -10.71 15.24 7.67
N LEU A 95 -9.72 16.10 7.86
CA LEU A 95 -8.30 15.72 7.87
C LEU A 95 -8.00 14.75 9.03
N GLU A 96 -8.61 14.99 10.18
CA GLU A 96 -8.49 14.18 11.38
C GLU A 96 -9.08 12.76 11.17
N GLU A 97 -10.22 12.66 10.50
CA GLU A 97 -10.83 11.36 10.16
C GLU A 97 -9.98 10.58 9.16
N VAL A 98 -9.35 11.27 8.20
CA VAL A 98 -8.41 10.63 7.27
C VAL A 98 -7.21 10.08 8.03
N ASP A 99 -6.62 10.85 8.94
CA ASP A 99 -5.51 10.40 9.78
C ASP A 99 -5.87 9.17 10.61
N GLU A 100 -7.02 9.21 11.28
CA GLU A 100 -7.49 8.08 12.09
C GLU A 100 -7.67 6.81 11.25
N ARG A 101 -8.29 6.93 10.06
CA ARG A 101 -8.49 5.78 9.16
C ARG A 101 -7.18 5.23 8.61
N LEU A 102 -6.23 6.08 8.24
CA LEU A 102 -4.89 5.64 7.81
C LEU A 102 -4.15 4.92 8.94
N ASN A 103 -4.21 5.44 10.16
CA ASN A 103 -3.58 4.81 11.31
C ASN A 103 -4.21 3.46 11.66
N ARG A 104 -5.51 3.30 11.51
CA ARG A 104 -6.18 1.99 11.63
C ARG A 104 -5.72 1.02 10.54
N MET A 105 -5.51 1.49 9.31
CA MET A 105 -5.02 0.65 8.21
C MET A 105 -3.61 0.11 8.46
N LYS A 106 -2.73 0.85 9.14
CA LYS A 106 -1.38 0.37 9.52
C LYS A 106 -1.41 -0.89 10.39
N THR A 107 -2.43 -1.02 11.22
CA THR A 107 -2.55 -2.14 12.18
C THR A 107 -3.39 -3.31 11.64
N THR A 108 -3.90 -3.20 10.41
CA THR A 108 -4.75 -4.23 9.83
C THR A 108 -3.89 -5.38 9.31
N THR A 109 -4.05 -6.56 9.91
CA THR A 109 -3.40 -7.79 9.48
C THR A 109 -3.86 -8.24 8.09
N PRO A 110 -3.07 -9.05 7.37
CA PRO A 110 -3.44 -9.62 6.07
C PRO A 110 -4.80 -10.35 6.13
N PHE A 111 -5.57 -10.28 5.02
CA PHE A 111 -6.92 -10.81 4.92
C PHE A 111 -7.06 -12.29 5.17
N PHE A 112 -6.05 -13.05 4.75
CA PHE A 112 -6.12 -14.49 4.80
C PHE A 112 -5.23 -15.04 5.91
N VAL A 113 -5.81 -15.86 6.77
CA VAL A 113 -5.02 -16.65 7.71
C VAL A 113 -4.14 -17.64 6.95
N PHE A 114 -3.01 -18.01 7.52
CA PHE A 114 -1.99 -18.86 6.92
C PHE A 114 -2.51 -20.08 6.14
N PRO A 115 -3.51 -20.88 6.62
CA PRO A 115 -4.00 -22.04 5.87
C PRO A 115 -4.59 -21.68 4.49
N TRP A 116 -5.26 -20.54 4.38
CA TRP A 116 -5.82 -20.08 3.10
C TRP A 116 -4.74 -19.58 2.15
N GLN A 117 -3.70 -18.94 2.68
CA GLN A 117 -2.54 -18.53 1.88
C GLN A 117 -1.80 -19.76 1.33
N LEU A 118 -1.60 -20.78 2.17
CA LEU A 118 -1.00 -22.04 1.79
C LEU A 118 -1.79 -22.74 0.67
N LEU A 119 -3.11 -22.84 0.83
CA LEU A 119 -3.99 -23.43 -0.17
C LEU A 119 -3.94 -22.65 -1.48
N ALA A 120 -4.00 -21.32 -1.42
CA ALA A 120 -3.90 -20.46 -2.60
C ALA A 120 -2.56 -20.66 -3.34
N ALA A 121 -1.44 -20.71 -2.63
CA ALA A 121 -0.13 -20.96 -3.21
C ALA A 121 -0.06 -22.32 -3.91
N ALA A 122 -0.61 -23.36 -3.29
CA ALA A 122 -0.68 -24.70 -3.86
C ALA A 122 -1.52 -24.75 -5.15
N ILE A 123 -2.71 -24.10 -5.15
CA ILE A 123 -3.57 -24.01 -6.34
C ILE A 123 -2.90 -23.22 -7.46
N VAL A 124 -2.29 -22.08 -7.15
CA VAL A 124 -1.59 -21.25 -8.15
C VAL A 124 -0.46 -22.03 -8.80
N SER A 125 0.36 -22.74 -8.01
CA SER A 125 1.47 -23.54 -8.52
C SER A 125 1.00 -24.62 -9.51
N SER A 126 -0.04 -25.36 -9.15
CA SER A 126 -0.59 -26.43 -9.99
C SER A 126 -1.22 -25.87 -11.27
N THR A 127 -1.97 -24.76 -11.13
CA THR A 127 -2.65 -24.14 -12.28
C THR A 127 -1.64 -23.56 -13.27
N LEU A 128 -0.59 -22.91 -12.79
CA LEU A 128 0.48 -22.40 -13.65
C LEU A 128 1.20 -23.52 -14.37
N LEU A 129 1.49 -24.64 -13.71
CA LEU A 129 2.11 -25.79 -14.36
C LEU A 129 1.29 -26.26 -15.57
N VAL A 130 -0.02 -26.43 -15.40
CA VAL A 130 -0.93 -26.83 -16.50
C VAL A 130 -0.98 -25.78 -17.60
N MET A 131 -1.03 -24.49 -17.25
CA MET A 131 -1.03 -23.38 -18.24
C MET A 131 0.24 -23.35 -19.08
N TYR A 132 1.39 -23.73 -18.54
CA TYR A 132 2.66 -23.82 -19.26
C TYR A 132 2.87 -25.17 -19.98
N GLY A 133 1.82 -25.97 -20.15
CA GLY A 133 1.86 -27.21 -20.94
C GLY A 133 2.21 -28.45 -20.14
N GLY A 134 2.19 -28.40 -18.82
CA GLY A 134 2.35 -29.56 -17.96
C GLY A 134 1.16 -30.53 -18.04
N SER A 135 1.38 -31.79 -17.73
CA SER A 135 0.34 -32.81 -17.69
C SER A 135 -0.58 -32.63 -16.48
N PHE A 136 -1.85 -33.02 -16.63
CA PHE A 136 -2.76 -33.13 -15.49
C PHE A 136 -2.28 -34.11 -14.40
N LEU A 137 -1.42 -35.06 -14.76
CA LEU A 137 -0.80 -35.98 -13.79
C LEU A 137 0.19 -35.25 -12.88
N ASP A 138 0.80 -34.18 -13.35
CA ASP A 138 1.76 -33.36 -12.61
C ASP A 138 1.08 -32.33 -11.68
N PHE A 139 -0.25 -32.22 -11.78
CA PHE A 139 -1.04 -31.28 -10.97
C PHE A 139 -0.85 -31.51 -9.46
N PHE A 140 -0.98 -32.78 -9.01
CA PHE A 140 -0.84 -33.10 -7.59
C PHE A 140 0.58 -32.89 -7.07
N PRO A 141 1.65 -33.38 -7.73
CA PRO A 141 3.01 -33.03 -7.32
C PRO A 141 3.26 -31.53 -7.24
N ALA A 142 2.78 -30.74 -8.22
CA ALA A 142 2.95 -29.30 -8.22
C ALA A 142 2.16 -28.61 -7.08
N PHE A 143 0.97 -29.13 -6.75
CA PHE A 143 0.16 -28.67 -5.63
C PHE A 143 0.91 -28.78 -4.30
N PHE A 144 1.46 -29.94 -4.01
CA PHE A 144 2.22 -30.17 -2.78
C PHE A 144 3.55 -29.38 -2.78
N ALA A 145 4.26 -29.33 -3.89
CA ALA A 145 5.49 -28.56 -4.00
C ALA A 145 5.25 -27.06 -3.76
N GLY A 146 4.18 -26.50 -4.35
CA GLY A 146 3.81 -25.10 -4.14
C GLY A 146 3.41 -24.79 -2.70
N GLY A 147 2.63 -25.68 -2.06
CA GLY A 147 2.26 -25.56 -0.66
C GLY A 147 3.46 -25.63 0.28
N ILE A 148 4.31 -26.64 0.11
CA ILE A 148 5.53 -26.80 0.93
C ILE A 148 6.48 -25.62 0.70
N GLY A 149 6.69 -25.20 -0.54
CA GLY A 149 7.53 -24.05 -0.86
C GLY A 149 7.06 -22.78 -0.16
N TYR A 150 5.75 -22.52 -0.16
CA TYR A 150 5.18 -21.40 0.55
C TYR A 150 5.34 -21.51 2.08
N ALA A 151 5.14 -22.70 2.63
CA ALA A 151 5.30 -22.93 4.07
C ALA A 151 6.74 -22.72 4.57
N VAL A 152 7.74 -23.01 3.72
CA VAL A 152 9.17 -22.77 4.04
C VAL A 152 9.54 -21.28 3.90
N TYR A 153 8.89 -20.57 2.99
CA TYR A 153 9.12 -19.15 2.78
C TYR A 153 8.58 -18.29 3.93
N TRP A 154 7.48 -18.70 4.53
CA TRP A 154 6.76 -17.94 5.56
C TRP A 154 7.43 -18.01 6.94
#